data_717f6d16b438ab34d6eb27896ef9531b
#
_entry.id   717f6d16b438ab34d6eb27896ef9531b
#
_cell.length_a   1.000
_cell.length_b   1.000
_cell.length_c   1.000
_cell.angle_alpha   90.00
_cell.angle_beta   90.00
_cell.angle_gamma   90.00
#
_symmetry.space_group_name_H-M   'P 1'
#
loop_
_entity.id
_entity.type
_entity.pdbx_description
1 polymer ?
#
loop_
_entity_poly.entity_id
_entity_poly.type
_entity_poly.pdbx_seq_one_letter_code
_entity_poly.pdbx_strand_id
1 'polypeptide(L)'
;MPELPEVETTKIGISPWIIGILIKDVVIREDRLRWKIPNYIQSKLVDNKIKSVTRRAKYLLLNLNHGSAIIHLGMSGSLRVIDSNEPPMKHDHFDIVFNKKISLRYRDPRRFGAFFWSENPQKHKLLCKLGVEPLSDDFTGDYLWEKSRNRKTSIKQLIMNSQIVVGVGNIYASESLFLSGINPSLRANRVSKIRMKKLASRIKTVLDEAIKAGGTTLQDYYKSDGNAGYFKQELKVYGKQNSPCTICDASILMKKLGQRSTFYCKNCQT
;
A
#
# COMPACT_ATOMS: atom_id res chain seq x y z
N MET A 1 -2.40 -3.65 -7.49
CA MET A 1 -2.88 -2.59 -6.55
C MET A 1 -1.76 -2.32 -5.56
N PRO A 2 -1.27 -1.10 -5.46
CA PRO A 2 -0.23 -0.78 -4.48
C PRO A 2 -0.68 -1.16 -3.06
N GLU A 3 0.13 -1.97 -2.39
CA GLU A 3 -0.01 -2.33 -0.98
C GLU A 3 1.03 -1.53 -0.16
N LEU A 4 1.28 -1.88 1.09
CA LEU A 4 2.22 -1.12 1.93
C LEU A 4 3.62 -1.00 1.33
N PRO A 5 4.25 -2.08 0.81
CA PRO A 5 5.61 -1.98 0.25
C PRO A 5 5.71 -1.02 -0.93
N GLU A 6 4.75 -1.04 -1.85
CA GLU A 6 4.76 -0.16 -3.02
C GLU A 6 4.60 1.31 -2.62
N VAL A 7 3.76 1.59 -1.61
CA VAL A 7 3.58 2.96 -1.09
C VAL A 7 4.83 3.42 -0.34
N GLU A 8 5.46 2.56 0.45
CA GLU A 8 6.72 2.86 1.14
C GLU A 8 7.86 3.12 0.15
N THR A 9 7.98 2.29 -0.88
CA THR A 9 8.98 2.47 -1.95
C THR A 9 8.76 3.80 -2.70
N THR A 10 7.49 4.13 -3.01
CA THR A 10 7.15 5.44 -3.60
C THR A 10 7.58 6.58 -2.69
N LYS A 11 7.29 6.49 -1.37
CA LYS A 11 7.74 7.48 -0.38
C LYS A 11 9.25 7.66 -0.42
N ILE A 12 10.01 6.56 -0.38
CA ILE A 12 11.48 6.59 -0.41
C ILE A 12 11.97 7.24 -1.71
N GLY A 13 11.39 6.87 -2.85
CA GLY A 13 11.82 7.36 -4.16
C GLY A 13 11.58 8.86 -4.38
N ILE A 14 10.44 9.39 -3.89
CA ILE A 14 10.11 10.81 -4.10
C ILE A 14 10.75 11.74 -3.05
N SER A 15 10.98 11.26 -1.84
CA SER A 15 11.42 12.09 -0.69
C SER A 15 12.66 12.94 -0.97
N PRO A 16 13.76 12.43 -1.55
CA PRO A 16 14.97 13.20 -1.80
C PRO A 16 14.76 14.39 -2.74
N TRP A 17 13.74 14.30 -3.59
CA TRP A 17 13.48 15.30 -4.63
C TRP A 17 12.59 16.44 -4.17
N ILE A 18 11.73 16.22 -3.16
CA ILE A 18 10.67 17.18 -2.82
C ILE A 18 10.78 17.75 -1.41
N ILE A 19 11.52 17.10 -0.49
CA ILE A 19 11.68 17.61 0.87
C ILE A 19 12.50 18.91 0.87
N GLY A 20 12.00 19.90 1.60
CA GLY A 20 12.63 21.24 1.70
C GLY A 20 12.38 22.14 0.50
N ILE A 21 11.76 21.64 -0.57
CA ILE A 21 11.53 22.40 -1.81
C ILE A 21 10.20 23.13 -1.76
N LEU A 22 10.18 24.36 -2.28
CA LEU A 22 9.00 25.20 -2.36
C LEU A 22 8.05 24.69 -3.46
N ILE A 23 6.79 24.54 -3.13
CA ILE A 23 5.72 24.25 -4.08
C ILE A 23 5.36 25.58 -4.77
N LYS A 24 5.52 25.61 -6.09
CA LYS A 24 5.23 26.78 -6.92
C LYS A 24 3.80 26.78 -7.44
N ASP A 25 3.28 25.61 -7.79
CA ASP A 25 1.93 25.47 -8.33
C ASP A 25 1.37 24.04 -8.09
N VAL A 26 0.07 23.89 -8.24
CA VAL A 26 -0.63 22.61 -8.27
C VAL A 26 -1.59 22.59 -9.46
N VAL A 27 -1.22 21.88 -10.51
CA VAL A 27 -1.99 21.79 -11.74
C VAL A 27 -2.93 20.59 -11.67
N ILE A 28 -4.24 20.82 -11.62
CA ILE A 28 -5.27 19.76 -11.61
C ILE A 28 -5.91 19.72 -13.00
N ARG A 29 -5.77 18.56 -13.70
CA ARG A 29 -6.36 18.31 -15.01
C ARG A 29 -7.65 17.51 -14.92
N GLU A 30 -7.74 16.61 -13.93
CA GLU A 30 -8.94 15.81 -13.64
C GLU A 30 -9.11 15.70 -12.14
N ASP A 31 -10.19 16.29 -11.63
CA ASP A 31 -10.50 16.32 -10.19
C ASP A 31 -11.36 15.13 -9.72
N ARG A 32 -11.95 14.35 -10.66
CA ARG A 32 -12.85 13.23 -10.39
C ARG A 32 -12.07 11.93 -10.16
N LEU A 33 -11.33 11.85 -9.05
CA LEU A 33 -10.78 10.61 -8.53
C LEU A 33 -11.87 9.85 -7.74
N ARG A 34 -11.46 8.87 -6.92
CA ARG A 34 -12.41 8.16 -6.05
C ARG A 34 -13.25 9.11 -5.18
N TRP A 35 -12.65 10.17 -4.72
CA TRP A 35 -13.30 11.36 -4.16
C TRP A 35 -12.80 12.56 -4.93
N LYS A 36 -13.68 13.52 -5.16
CA LYS A 36 -13.32 14.75 -5.85
C LYS A 36 -12.17 15.46 -5.13
N ILE A 37 -11.17 15.92 -5.87
CA ILE A 37 -10.08 16.73 -5.31
C ILE A 37 -10.69 18.06 -4.86
N PRO A 38 -10.46 18.50 -3.61
CA PRO A 38 -11.01 19.77 -3.12
C PRO A 38 -10.46 20.96 -3.90
N ASN A 39 -11.31 21.90 -4.27
CA ASN A 39 -10.90 23.09 -5.02
C ASN A 39 -9.86 23.95 -4.27
N TYR A 40 -9.87 23.90 -2.93
CA TYR A 40 -8.93 24.63 -2.08
C TYR A 40 -7.56 23.96 -1.93
N ILE A 41 -7.31 22.82 -2.56
CA ILE A 41 -6.04 22.06 -2.37
C ILE A 41 -4.83 22.92 -2.80
N GLN A 42 -4.96 23.66 -3.89
CA GLN A 42 -3.91 24.55 -4.41
C GLN A 42 -3.52 25.60 -3.39
N SER A 43 -4.49 26.31 -2.80
CA SER A 43 -4.25 27.36 -1.80
C SER A 43 -3.61 26.84 -0.51
N LYS A 44 -3.77 25.54 -0.20
CA LYS A 44 -3.12 24.91 0.96
C LYS A 44 -1.67 24.51 0.68
N LEU A 45 -1.29 24.33 -0.58
CA LEU A 45 0.02 23.78 -0.95
C LEU A 45 0.97 24.84 -1.50
N VAL A 46 0.50 25.75 -2.36
CA VAL A 46 1.34 26.76 -3.01
C VAL A 46 2.02 27.65 -1.97
N ASP A 47 3.24 28.09 -2.27
CA ASP A 47 4.13 28.89 -1.44
C ASP A 47 4.55 28.24 -0.11
N ASN A 48 4.34 26.94 0.02
CA ASN A 48 4.79 26.15 1.16
C ASN A 48 5.88 25.15 0.78
N LYS A 49 6.72 24.78 1.76
CA LYS A 49 7.74 23.73 1.60
C LYS A 49 7.26 22.43 2.20
N ILE A 50 7.56 21.30 1.53
CA ILE A 50 7.36 19.99 2.12
C ILE A 50 8.43 19.76 3.19
N LYS A 51 8.03 19.58 4.45
CA LYS A 51 8.92 19.30 5.57
C LYS A 51 9.38 17.86 5.62
N SER A 52 8.45 16.95 5.35
CA SER A 52 8.71 15.51 5.36
C SER A 52 7.67 14.78 4.53
N VAL A 53 8.03 13.57 4.10
CA VAL A 53 7.08 12.63 3.49
C VAL A 53 6.96 11.44 4.42
N THR A 54 5.76 11.15 4.87
CA THR A 54 5.48 10.01 5.72
C THR A 54 4.43 9.09 5.09
N ARG A 55 4.29 7.89 5.63
CA ARG A 55 3.26 6.92 5.23
C ARG A 55 2.42 6.53 6.43
N ARG A 56 1.12 6.42 6.22
CA ARG A 56 0.21 5.74 7.13
C ARG A 56 -0.61 4.73 6.33
N ALA A 57 -0.52 3.45 6.65
CA ALA A 57 -1.14 2.38 5.86
C ALA A 57 -0.71 2.43 4.36
N LYS A 58 -1.66 2.65 3.47
CA LYS A 58 -1.45 2.80 2.02
C LYS A 58 -1.61 4.26 1.57
N TYR A 59 -1.50 5.22 2.49
CA TYR A 59 -1.56 6.66 2.24
C TYR A 59 -0.18 7.28 2.37
N LEU A 60 0.18 8.12 1.41
CA LEU A 60 1.32 9.03 1.48
C LEU A 60 0.85 10.36 2.08
N LEU A 61 1.65 10.92 2.97
CA LEU A 61 1.41 12.19 3.60
C LEU A 61 2.58 13.11 3.27
N LEU A 62 2.32 14.14 2.48
CA LEU A 62 3.26 15.25 2.27
C LEU A 62 3.01 16.27 3.38
N ASN A 63 3.91 16.33 4.36
CA ASN A 63 3.71 17.14 5.57
C ASN A 63 4.27 18.55 5.36
N LEU A 64 3.45 19.55 5.64
CA LEU A 64 3.76 20.96 5.64
C LEU A 64 3.68 21.52 7.07
N ASN A 65 3.86 22.84 7.25
CA ASN A 65 3.82 23.48 8.57
C ASN A 65 2.44 23.39 9.25
N HIS A 66 1.37 23.47 8.46
CA HIS A 66 -0.01 23.65 8.91
C HIS A 66 -0.93 22.48 8.58
N GLY A 67 -0.36 21.36 8.13
CA GLY A 67 -1.12 20.15 7.80
C GLY A 67 -0.41 19.27 6.79
N SER A 68 -1.16 18.37 6.18
CA SER A 68 -0.62 17.41 5.22
C SER A 68 -1.53 17.23 4.01
N ALA A 69 -0.92 17.17 2.83
CA ALA A 69 -1.56 16.62 1.66
C ALA A 69 -1.52 15.09 1.74
N ILE A 70 -2.66 14.46 1.61
CA ILE A 70 -2.82 13.02 1.74
C ILE A 70 -3.14 12.44 0.36
N ILE A 71 -2.32 11.50 -0.09
CA ILE A 71 -2.44 10.85 -1.39
C ILE A 71 -2.61 9.36 -1.20
N HIS A 72 -3.59 8.78 -1.90
CA HIS A 72 -3.79 7.34 -1.99
C HIS A 72 -3.64 6.90 -3.45
N LEU A 73 -2.81 5.91 -3.70
CA LEU A 73 -2.52 5.47 -5.07
C LEU A 73 -3.66 4.66 -5.73
N GLY A 74 -4.68 4.26 -4.96
CA GLY A 74 -5.79 3.49 -5.48
C GLY A 74 -5.39 2.08 -5.90
N MET A 75 -5.71 1.70 -7.14
CA MET A 75 -5.39 0.39 -7.70
C MET A 75 -4.33 0.43 -8.81
N SER A 76 -4.22 1.55 -9.50
CA SER A 76 -3.33 1.75 -10.65
C SER A 76 -2.60 3.10 -10.61
N GLY A 77 -2.75 3.83 -9.51
CA GLY A 77 -2.12 5.13 -9.35
C GLY A 77 -0.62 5.02 -9.11
N SER A 78 0.11 5.97 -9.67
CA SER A 78 1.54 6.15 -9.46
C SER A 78 1.87 7.62 -9.24
N LEU A 79 2.93 7.88 -8.48
CA LEU A 79 3.54 9.20 -8.31
C LEU A 79 4.96 9.15 -8.86
N ARG A 80 5.29 10.08 -9.75
CA ARG A 80 6.60 10.18 -10.39
C ARG A 80 7.17 11.57 -10.26
N VAL A 81 8.47 11.66 -10.02
CA VAL A 81 9.21 12.91 -10.16
C VAL A 81 9.62 13.03 -11.63
N ILE A 82 9.25 14.13 -12.25
CA ILE A 82 9.48 14.40 -13.68
C ILE A 82 10.01 15.80 -13.87
N ASP A 83 10.56 16.12 -15.06
CA ASP A 83 10.78 17.50 -15.48
C ASP A 83 9.42 18.18 -15.65
N SER A 84 9.29 19.44 -15.16
CA SER A 84 8.03 20.18 -15.24
C SER A 84 7.61 20.52 -16.69
N ASN A 85 8.57 20.47 -17.64
CA ASN A 85 8.28 20.69 -19.07
C ASN A 85 7.81 19.40 -19.77
N GLU A 86 7.86 18.24 -19.10
CA GLU A 86 7.37 16.98 -19.68
C GLU A 86 5.86 17.08 -19.95
N PRO A 87 5.39 16.93 -21.20
CA PRO A 87 3.98 17.07 -21.53
C PRO A 87 3.15 16.00 -20.80
N PRO A 88 1.94 16.34 -20.31
CA PRO A 88 1.08 15.38 -19.66
C PRO A 88 0.55 14.35 -20.66
N MET A 89 0.51 13.09 -20.25
CA MET A 89 -0.09 11.99 -20.98
C MET A 89 -1.52 11.72 -20.49
N LYS A 90 -2.24 10.88 -21.24
CA LYS A 90 -3.54 10.37 -20.81
C LYS A 90 -3.45 9.78 -19.39
N HIS A 91 -4.40 10.16 -18.51
CA HIS A 91 -4.50 9.76 -17.09
C HIS A 91 -3.52 10.45 -16.13
N ASP A 92 -2.73 11.42 -16.57
CA ASP A 92 -1.98 12.31 -15.69
C ASP A 92 -2.94 13.36 -15.12
N HIS A 93 -3.41 13.12 -13.88
CA HIS A 93 -4.54 13.87 -13.32
C HIS A 93 -4.14 15.16 -12.63
N PHE A 94 -2.99 15.16 -11.97
CA PHE A 94 -2.45 16.38 -11.36
C PHE A 94 -0.93 16.36 -11.26
N ASP A 95 -0.36 17.57 -11.17
CA ASP A 95 1.05 17.80 -10.87
C ASP A 95 1.16 18.73 -9.66
N ILE A 96 2.09 18.43 -8.76
CA ILE A 96 2.62 19.38 -7.77
C ILE A 96 3.93 19.89 -8.32
N VAL A 97 3.98 21.18 -8.72
CA VAL A 97 5.11 21.80 -9.38
C VAL A 97 6.02 22.47 -8.35
N PHE A 98 7.30 22.22 -8.44
CA PHE A 98 8.32 22.79 -7.54
C PHE A 98 9.18 23.82 -8.25
N ASN A 99 9.85 24.68 -7.48
CA ASN A 99 10.66 25.79 -8.03
C ASN A 99 11.98 25.32 -8.70
N LYS A 100 12.32 24.04 -8.64
CA LYS A 100 13.52 23.43 -9.28
C LYS A 100 13.24 22.83 -10.65
N LYS A 101 12.22 23.29 -11.35
CA LYS A 101 11.77 22.72 -12.64
C LYS A 101 11.44 21.21 -12.57
N ILE A 102 11.07 20.72 -11.41
CA ILE A 102 10.58 19.36 -11.23
C ILE A 102 9.12 19.39 -10.80
N SER A 103 8.41 18.35 -11.15
CA SER A 103 7.02 18.13 -10.73
C SER A 103 6.84 16.72 -10.18
N LEU A 104 5.97 16.61 -9.19
CA LEU A 104 5.45 15.33 -8.73
C LEU A 104 4.13 15.07 -9.45
N ARG A 105 4.17 14.19 -10.45
CA ARG A 105 3.03 13.84 -11.31
C ARG A 105 2.28 12.64 -10.80
N TYR A 106 0.97 12.77 -10.70
CA TYR A 106 0.07 11.67 -10.36
C TYR A 106 -0.67 11.17 -11.60
N ARG A 107 -0.50 9.87 -11.88
CA ARG A 107 -1.18 9.14 -12.96
C ARG A 107 -2.03 8.02 -12.37
N ASP A 108 -3.29 7.89 -12.82
CA ASP A 108 -4.19 6.81 -12.39
C ASP A 108 -5.25 6.46 -13.43
N PRO A 109 -5.01 5.48 -14.31
CA PRO A 109 -5.96 5.07 -15.35
C PRO A 109 -7.36 4.73 -14.83
N ARG A 110 -7.47 4.20 -13.61
CA ARG A 110 -8.73 3.75 -13.02
C ARG A 110 -9.42 4.80 -12.14
N ARG A 111 -8.75 5.89 -11.79
CA ARG A 111 -9.23 6.97 -10.92
C ARG A 111 -9.73 6.51 -9.54
N PHE A 112 -9.13 5.45 -8.99
CA PHE A 112 -9.45 4.91 -7.66
C PHE A 112 -8.55 5.48 -6.56
N GLY A 113 -7.66 6.38 -6.91
CA GLY A 113 -6.85 7.11 -5.97
C GLY A 113 -7.57 8.25 -5.30
N ALA A 114 -6.83 9.00 -4.49
CA ALA A 114 -7.37 10.17 -3.79
C ALA A 114 -6.27 11.20 -3.53
N PHE A 115 -6.67 12.47 -3.50
CA PHE A 115 -5.84 13.60 -3.13
C PHE A 115 -6.67 14.59 -2.32
N PHE A 116 -6.29 14.84 -1.07
CA PHE A 116 -7.01 15.73 -0.17
C PHE A 116 -6.07 16.35 0.87
N TRP A 117 -6.56 17.35 1.57
CA TRP A 117 -5.86 18.07 2.62
C TRP A 117 -6.41 17.76 4.00
N SER A 118 -5.56 17.72 5.01
CA SER A 118 -5.94 17.66 6.42
C SER A 118 -4.95 18.43 7.28
N GLU A 119 -5.48 19.32 8.12
CA GLU A 119 -4.67 20.00 9.15
C GLU A 119 -4.25 19.03 10.26
N ASN A 120 -5.06 18.02 10.52
CA ASN A 120 -4.74 16.95 11.44
C ASN A 120 -5.00 15.57 10.80
N PRO A 121 -4.02 14.98 10.11
CA PRO A 121 -4.18 13.70 9.44
C PRO A 121 -4.64 12.57 10.35
N GLN A 122 -4.21 12.56 11.62
CA GLN A 122 -4.58 11.50 12.59
C GLN A 122 -6.08 11.51 12.89
N LYS A 123 -6.74 12.69 12.85
CA LYS A 123 -8.18 12.83 13.04
C LYS A 123 -8.97 12.67 11.74
N HIS A 124 -8.31 12.59 10.59
CA HIS A 124 -8.99 12.46 9.31
C HIS A 124 -9.81 11.16 9.25
N LYS A 125 -11.07 11.24 8.78
CA LYS A 125 -12.05 10.13 8.75
C LYS A 125 -11.55 8.83 8.11
N LEU A 126 -10.62 8.92 7.17
CA LEU A 126 -10.03 7.76 6.49
C LEU A 126 -8.82 7.17 7.23
N LEU A 127 -8.24 7.90 8.18
CA LEU A 127 -7.03 7.48 8.88
C LEU A 127 -7.27 7.15 10.37
N CYS A 128 -8.23 7.81 11.02
CA CYS A 128 -8.45 7.69 12.47
C CYS A 128 -8.91 6.31 12.94
N LYS A 129 -9.52 5.50 12.04
CA LYS A 129 -9.98 4.14 12.35
C LYS A 129 -9.02 3.04 11.89
N LEU A 130 -7.84 3.42 11.41
CA LEU A 130 -6.84 2.45 10.95
C LEU A 130 -6.18 1.74 12.13
N GLY A 131 -6.01 0.42 12.00
CA GLY A 131 -5.29 -0.42 12.96
C GLY A 131 -3.80 -0.15 13.00
N VAL A 132 -3.05 -1.06 13.60
CA VAL A 132 -1.60 -0.92 13.83
C VAL A 132 -0.81 -1.06 12.52
N GLU A 133 0.34 -0.40 12.46
CA GLU A 133 1.32 -0.61 11.39
C GLU A 133 1.99 -1.99 11.56
N PRO A 134 2.04 -2.82 10.51
CA PRO A 134 2.56 -4.18 10.63
C PRO A 134 4.06 -4.25 10.96
N LEU A 135 4.82 -3.20 10.69
CA LEU A 135 6.26 -3.13 10.97
C LEU A 135 6.58 -2.45 12.32
N SER A 136 5.56 -1.95 13.06
CA SER A 136 5.76 -1.39 14.39
C SER A 136 5.86 -2.49 15.47
N ASP A 137 6.31 -2.09 16.66
CA ASP A 137 6.37 -2.96 17.82
C ASP A 137 4.98 -3.31 18.37
N ASP A 138 3.96 -2.47 18.11
CA ASP A 138 2.57 -2.73 18.49
C ASP A 138 1.96 -3.94 17.77
N PHE A 139 2.46 -4.29 16.59
CA PHE A 139 1.99 -5.45 15.84
C PHE A 139 2.69 -6.72 16.31
N THR A 140 2.12 -7.38 17.30
CA THR A 140 2.61 -8.65 17.85
C THR A 140 1.68 -9.82 17.52
N GLY A 141 2.18 -11.04 17.74
CA GLY A 141 1.35 -12.25 17.63
C GLY A 141 0.26 -12.29 18.70
N ASP A 142 0.52 -11.75 19.87
CA ASP A 142 -0.46 -11.66 20.97
C ASP A 142 -1.57 -10.66 20.60
N TYR A 143 -1.22 -9.49 20.08
CA TYR A 143 -2.19 -8.55 19.52
C TYR A 143 -3.10 -9.21 18.47
N LEU A 144 -2.48 -9.90 17.49
CA LEU A 144 -3.23 -10.55 16.41
C LEU A 144 -4.14 -11.66 16.95
N TRP A 145 -3.66 -12.42 17.92
CA TRP A 145 -4.45 -13.46 18.58
C TRP A 145 -5.65 -12.87 19.33
N GLU A 146 -5.49 -11.84 20.12
CA GLU A 146 -6.58 -11.15 20.83
C GLU A 146 -7.63 -10.61 19.85
N LYS A 147 -7.21 -9.92 18.78
CA LYS A 147 -8.11 -9.40 17.75
C LYS A 147 -8.88 -10.50 17.00
N SER A 148 -8.41 -11.74 17.04
CA SER A 148 -9.06 -12.87 16.37
C SER A 148 -10.16 -13.56 17.18
N ARG A 149 -10.14 -13.46 18.54
CA ARG A 149 -10.94 -14.34 19.42
C ARG A 149 -12.43 -14.35 19.13
N ASN A 150 -13.01 -13.19 18.90
CA ASN A 150 -14.45 -13.04 18.65
C ASN A 150 -14.79 -12.96 17.14
N ARG A 151 -13.90 -13.46 16.24
CA ARG A 151 -14.07 -13.32 14.79
C ARG A 151 -14.16 -14.67 14.10
N LYS A 152 -15.34 -14.94 13.52
CA LYS A 152 -15.60 -16.14 12.71
C LYS A 152 -15.17 -16.00 11.25
N THR A 153 -14.73 -14.81 10.82
CA THR A 153 -14.19 -14.57 9.48
C THR A 153 -12.94 -15.39 9.23
N SER A 154 -12.58 -15.61 7.96
CA SER A 154 -11.34 -16.31 7.63
C SER A 154 -10.11 -15.52 8.13
N ILE A 155 -9.03 -16.23 8.45
CA ILE A 155 -7.76 -15.62 8.87
C ILE A 155 -7.24 -14.64 7.81
N LYS A 156 -7.43 -14.96 6.51
CA LYS A 156 -7.05 -14.05 5.44
C LYS A 156 -7.82 -12.73 5.50
N GLN A 157 -9.14 -12.80 5.70
CA GLN A 157 -9.95 -11.59 5.83
C GLN A 157 -9.60 -10.78 7.08
N LEU A 158 -9.23 -11.46 8.18
CA LEU A 158 -8.77 -10.79 9.40
C LEU A 158 -7.53 -9.94 9.14
N ILE A 159 -6.47 -10.51 8.57
CA ILE A 159 -5.20 -9.78 8.33
C ILE A 159 -5.29 -8.77 7.18
N MET A 160 -6.32 -8.83 6.35
CA MET A 160 -6.62 -7.82 5.34
C MET A 160 -7.53 -6.70 5.84
N ASN A 161 -8.04 -6.79 7.05
CA ASN A 161 -8.88 -5.75 7.65
C ASN A 161 -8.00 -4.60 8.16
N SER A 162 -8.09 -3.47 7.49
CA SER A 162 -7.29 -2.26 7.81
C SER A 162 -7.59 -1.66 9.19
N GLN A 163 -8.66 -2.06 9.87
CA GLN A 163 -8.91 -1.68 11.28
C GLN A 163 -8.14 -2.56 12.28
N ILE A 164 -7.55 -3.65 11.82
CA ILE A 164 -6.75 -4.56 12.65
C ILE A 164 -5.28 -4.35 12.36
N VAL A 165 -4.85 -4.61 11.14
CA VAL A 165 -3.49 -4.35 10.66
C VAL A 165 -3.57 -3.65 9.31
N VAL A 166 -2.80 -2.60 9.14
CA VAL A 166 -2.84 -1.82 7.93
C VAL A 166 -1.86 -2.32 6.87
N GLY A 167 -2.08 -1.93 5.63
CA GLY A 167 -1.11 -2.13 4.56
C GLY A 167 -1.05 -3.52 3.95
N VAL A 168 -1.44 -4.57 4.67
CA VAL A 168 -1.50 -5.95 4.18
C VAL A 168 -2.66 -6.08 3.20
N GLY A 169 -2.36 -6.35 1.95
CA GLY A 169 -3.38 -6.56 0.92
C GLY A 169 -3.42 -8.00 0.45
N ASN A 170 -3.94 -8.24 -0.75
CA ASN A 170 -4.21 -9.58 -1.24
C ASN A 170 -2.95 -10.39 -1.55
N ILE A 171 -1.90 -9.71 -2.02
CA ILE A 171 -0.61 -10.33 -2.34
C ILE A 171 0.05 -10.79 -1.05
N TYR A 172 0.36 -9.85 -0.19
CA TYR A 172 1.15 -10.12 1.01
C TYR A 172 0.40 -10.94 2.07
N ALA A 173 -0.95 -10.89 2.09
CA ALA A 173 -1.75 -11.81 2.90
C ALA A 173 -1.61 -13.26 2.43
N SER A 174 -1.63 -13.53 1.11
CA SER A 174 -1.47 -14.88 0.58
C SER A 174 -0.06 -15.42 0.84
N GLU A 175 0.98 -14.62 0.59
CA GLU A 175 2.38 -14.99 0.82
C GLU A 175 2.67 -15.26 2.31
N SER A 176 2.22 -14.37 3.20
CA SER A 176 2.43 -14.53 4.64
C SER A 176 1.73 -15.76 5.21
N LEU A 177 0.52 -16.06 4.75
CA LEU A 177 -0.22 -17.26 5.14
C LEU A 177 0.46 -18.54 4.64
N PHE A 178 0.98 -18.53 3.41
CA PHE A 178 1.75 -19.65 2.88
C PHE A 178 3.01 -19.91 3.70
N LEU A 179 3.83 -18.91 3.94
CA LEU A 179 5.05 -19.02 4.76
C LEU A 179 4.77 -19.38 6.22
N SER A 180 3.55 -19.13 6.70
CA SER A 180 3.12 -19.52 8.04
C SER A 180 2.57 -20.95 8.11
N GLY A 181 2.28 -21.57 6.95
CA GLY A 181 1.62 -22.86 6.86
C GLY A 181 0.14 -22.81 7.27
N ILE A 182 -0.53 -21.67 7.14
CA ILE A 182 -1.92 -21.48 7.59
C ILE A 182 -2.86 -21.45 6.40
N ASN A 183 -3.90 -22.30 6.43
CA ASN A 183 -4.96 -22.28 5.42
C ASN A 183 -5.70 -20.93 5.46
N PRO A 184 -5.76 -20.20 4.35
CA PRO A 184 -6.38 -18.87 4.31
C PRO A 184 -7.86 -18.85 4.68
N SER A 185 -8.57 -19.99 4.59
CA SER A 185 -9.98 -20.13 4.94
C SER A 185 -10.23 -20.47 6.40
N LEU A 186 -9.18 -20.83 7.15
CA LEU A 186 -9.34 -21.17 8.56
C LEU A 186 -9.99 -20.01 9.31
N ARG A 187 -10.98 -20.30 10.14
CA ARG A 187 -11.62 -19.24 10.97
C ARG A 187 -10.59 -18.62 11.89
N ALA A 188 -10.54 -17.30 11.93
CA ALA A 188 -9.51 -16.57 12.68
C ALA A 188 -9.48 -16.96 14.16
N ASN A 189 -10.63 -17.16 14.79
CA ASN A 189 -10.73 -17.59 16.20
C ASN A 189 -10.27 -19.04 16.47
N ARG A 190 -10.04 -19.84 15.43
CA ARG A 190 -9.52 -21.22 15.56
C ARG A 190 -8.00 -21.32 15.38
N VAL A 191 -7.34 -20.22 14.98
CA VAL A 191 -5.89 -20.18 14.91
C VAL A 191 -5.31 -20.09 16.31
N SER A 192 -4.38 -20.99 16.66
CA SER A 192 -3.74 -21.01 17.97
C SER A 192 -2.82 -19.78 18.17
N LYS A 193 -2.54 -19.45 19.41
CA LYS A 193 -1.66 -18.33 19.78
C LYS A 193 -0.26 -18.47 19.17
N ILE A 194 0.30 -19.67 19.16
CA ILE A 194 1.62 -19.98 18.56
C ILE A 194 1.59 -19.71 17.05
N ARG A 195 0.56 -20.15 16.36
CA ARG A 195 0.41 -19.91 14.91
C ARG A 195 0.20 -18.43 14.60
N MET A 196 -0.49 -17.67 15.47
CA MET A 196 -0.63 -16.21 15.31
C MET A 196 0.72 -15.49 15.49
N LYS A 197 1.56 -15.92 16.45
CA LYS A 197 2.92 -15.40 16.61
C LYS A 197 3.75 -15.63 15.36
N LYS A 198 3.70 -16.84 14.80
CA LYS A 198 4.38 -17.17 13.53
C LYS A 198 3.84 -16.31 12.38
N LEU A 199 2.51 -16.14 12.28
CA LEU A 199 1.91 -15.33 11.21
C LEU A 199 2.31 -13.85 11.31
N ALA A 200 2.27 -13.25 12.50
CA ALA A 200 2.69 -11.87 12.70
C ALA A 200 4.17 -11.66 12.29
N SER A 201 5.05 -12.57 12.69
CA SER A 201 6.45 -12.55 12.27
C SER A 201 6.59 -12.65 10.74
N ARG A 202 5.88 -13.58 10.08
CA ARG A 202 5.95 -13.74 8.62
C ARG A 202 5.37 -12.55 7.87
N ILE A 203 4.33 -11.89 8.39
CA ILE A 203 3.83 -10.63 7.81
C ILE A 203 4.93 -9.57 7.81
N LYS A 204 5.62 -9.37 8.95
CA LYS A 204 6.73 -8.42 9.04
C LYS A 204 7.84 -8.76 8.05
N THR A 205 8.30 -10.01 8.01
CA THR A 205 9.37 -10.47 7.10
C THR A 205 9.01 -10.21 5.64
N VAL A 206 7.83 -10.66 5.20
CA VAL A 206 7.40 -10.53 3.79
C VAL A 206 7.28 -9.07 3.36
N LEU A 207 6.75 -8.20 4.22
CA LEU A 207 6.63 -6.77 3.92
C LEU A 207 8.00 -6.08 3.88
N ASP A 208 8.89 -6.39 4.82
CA ASP A 208 10.24 -5.82 4.87
C ASP A 208 11.08 -6.23 3.66
N GLU A 209 11.06 -7.52 3.31
CA GLU A 209 11.70 -8.04 2.09
C GLU A 209 11.16 -7.36 0.82
N ALA A 210 9.83 -7.17 0.74
CA ALA A 210 9.21 -6.49 -0.37
C ALA A 210 9.62 -5.02 -0.48
N ILE A 211 9.74 -4.31 0.65
CA ILE A 211 10.23 -2.92 0.68
C ILE A 211 11.68 -2.87 0.21
N LYS A 212 12.56 -3.74 0.74
CA LYS A 212 13.96 -3.84 0.34
C LYS A 212 14.13 -4.14 -1.15
N ALA A 213 13.27 -4.99 -1.69
CA ALA A 213 13.21 -5.30 -3.12
C ALA A 213 12.57 -4.19 -3.98
N GLY A 214 12.05 -3.13 -3.37
CA GLY A 214 11.42 -2.01 -4.08
C GLY A 214 9.96 -2.21 -4.46
N GLY A 215 9.24 -3.11 -3.78
CA GLY A 215 7.83 -3.44 -4.04
C GLY A 215 7.67 -4.49 -5.15
N THR A 216 6.45 -5.02 -5.33
CA THR A 216 6.11 -5.95 -6.42
C THR A 216 5.72 -5.21 -7.68
N THR A 217 6.19 -5.70 -8.85
CA THR A 217 5.77 -5.17 -10.15
C THR A 217 4.39 -5.75 -10.50
N LEU A 218 3.36 -4.94 -10.45
CA LEU A 218 2.09 -5.19 -11.14
C LEU A 218 2.11 -4.42 -12.46
N GLN A 219 1.44 -4.91 -13.50
CA GLN A 219 1.50 -4.36 -14.87
C GLN A 219 1.25 -2.84 -14.96
N ASP A 220 0.54 -2.27 -13.99
CA ASP A 220 0.14 -0.85 -13.98
C ASP A 220 0.90 0.00 -12.96
N TYR A 221 1.90 -0.54 -12.25
CA TYR A 221 2.65 0.21 -11.25
C TYR A 221 4.06 0.54 -11.75
N TYR A 222 4.36 1.84 -11.78
CA TYR A 222 5.68 2.36 -12.11
C TYR A 222 6.32 2.97 -10.86
N LYS A 223 7.64 2.86 -10.75
CA LYS A 223 8.41 3.60 -9.73
C LYS A 223 8.34 5.10 -9.98
N SER A 224 8.76 5.88 -8.98
CA SER A 224 8.84 7.33 -9.06
C SER A 224 9.69 7.84 -10.23
N ASP A 225 10.69 7.05 -10.68
CA ASP A 225 11.56 7.34 -11.83
C ASP A 225 10.94 6.97 -13.20
N GLY A 226 9.71 6.48 -13.23
CA GLY A 226 9.02 6.07 -14.46
C GLY A 226 9.36 4.69 -14.98
N ASN A 227 10.34 4.01 -14.38
CA ASN A 227 10.67 2.63 -14.76
C ASN A 227 9.67 1.66 -14.13
N ALA A 228 9.23 0.67 -14.90
CA ALA A 228 8.51 -0.47 -14.35
C ALA A 228 9.35 -1.09 -13.23
N GLY A 229 8.78 -1.25 -12.03
CA GLY A 229 9.51 -1.76 -10.88
C GLY A 229 10.20 -3.08 -11.19
N TYR A 230 11.50 -3.08 -11.38
CA TYR A 230 12.30 -4.24 -11.80
C TYR A 230 12.45 -5.32 -10.72
N PHE A 231 11.78 -5.20 -9.59
CA PHE A 231 11.86 -6.20 -8.56
C PHE A 231 10.68 -7.16 -8.68
N LYS A 232 10.88 -8.21 -9.49
CA LYS A 232 10.14 -9.47 -9.33
C LYS A 232 10.51 -10.04 -7.96
N GLN A 233 9.81 -9.61 -6.92
CA GLN A 233 9.76 -10.44 -5.74
C GLN A 233 9.24 -11.80 -6.21
N GLU A 234 9.99 -12.87 -5.97
CA GLU A 234 9.54 -14.21 -6.30
C GLU A 234 8.39 -14.59 -5.38
N LEU A 235 7.17 -14.26 -5.82
CA LEU A 235 5.97 -14.69 -5.13
C LEU A 235 5.93 -16.21 -5.10
N LYS A 236 5.54 -16.77 -3.96
CA LYS A 236 5.52 -18.23 -3.78
C LYS A 236 4.18 -18.85 -4.18
N VAL A 237 3.08 -18.13 -3.96
CA VAL A 237 1.73 -18.63 -4.29
C VAL A 237 0.87 -17.63 -5.05
N TYR A 238 1.00 -16.33 -4.83
CA TYR A 238 0.10 -15.36 -5.43
C TYR A 238 0.27 -15.31 -6.96
N GLY A 239 -0.85 -15.49 -7.67
CA GLY A 239 -0.87 -15.54 -9.15
C GLY A 239 -0.33 -16.84 -9.75
N LYS A 240 0.03 -17.84 -8.93
CA LYS A 240 0.64 -19.10 -9.37
C LYS A 240 -0.34 -20.28 -9.38
N GLN A 241 -1.61 -20.04 -9.67
CA GLN A 241 -2.58 -21.15 -9.84
C GLN A 241 -2.06 -22.18 -10.83
N ASN A 242 -2.20 -23.45 -10.49
CA ASN A 242 -1.76 -24.63 -11.26
C ASN A 242 -0.23 -24.80 -11.38
N SER A 243 0.57 -23.88 -10.85
CA SER A 243 2.03 -24.05 -10.77
C SER A 243 2.39 -24.99 -9.60
N PRO A 244 3.53 -25.68 -9.63
CA PRO A 244 4.01 -26.50 -8.53
C PRO A 244 4.32 -25.63 -7.30
N CYS A 245 4.02 -26.14 -6.12
CA CYS A 245 4.39 -25.53 -4.85
C CYS A 245 5.90 -25.64 -4.64
N THR A 246 6.55 -24.55 -4.28
CA THR A 246 8.01 -24.51 -4.05
C THR A 246 8.50 -25.33 -2.85
N ILE A 247 7.60 -25.95 -2.06
CA ILE A 247 7.94 -26.75 -0.88
C ILE A 247 7.61 -28.24 -1.09
N CYS A 248 6.49 -28.57 -1.76
CA CYS A 248 5.99 -29.96 -1.83
C CYS A 248 5.52 -30.37 -3.22
N ASP A 249 5.79 -29.58 -4.25
CA ASP A 249 5.43 -29.78 -5.66
C ASP A 249 3.94 -29.96 -5.97
N ALA A 250 3.06 -29.99 -4.95
CA ALA A 250 1.63 -30.03 -5.18
C ALA A 250 1.14 -28.75 -5.89
N SER A 251 0.15 -28.88 -6.75
CA SER A 251 -0.41 -27.74 -7.49
C SER A 251 -0.97 -26.67 -6.57
N ILE A 252 -0.60 -25.41 -6.79
CA ILE A 252 -1.18 -24.25 -6.11
C ILE A 252 -2.63 -24.10 -6.54
N LEU A 253 -3.52 -24.03 -5.55
CA LEU A 253 -4.94 -23.87 -5.76
C LEU A 253 -5.35 -22.39 -5.67
N MET A 254 -6.46 -22.07 -6.33
CA MET A 254 -7.10 -20.76 -6.23
C MET A 254 -8.56 -20.92 -5.82
N LYS A 255 -9.01 -20.09 -4.88
CA LYS A 255 -10.42 -19.93 -4.52
C LYS A 255 -10.76 -18.47 -4.23
N LYS A 256 -12.05 -18.12 -4.23
CA LYS A 256 -12.49 -16.78 -3.83
C LYS A 256 -12.82 -16.75 -2.32
N LEU A 257 -12.24 -15.79 -1.58
CA LEU A 257 -12.58 -15.49 -0.20
C LEU A 257 -12.86 -14.00 -0.07
N GLY A 258 -14.06 -13.63 0.38
CA GLY A 258 -14.50 -12.24 0.48
C GLY A 258 -14.31 -11.47 -0.85
N GLN A 259 -14.74 -12.07 -1.96
CA GLN A 259 -14.61 -11.56 -3.34
C GLN A 259 -13.15 -11.33 -3.83
N ARG A 260 -12.16 -11.90 -3.15
CA ARG A 260 -10.73 -11.81 -3.51
C ARG A 260 -10.18 -13.17 -3.91
N SER A 261 -9.46 -13.23 -5.04
CA SER A 261 -8.70 -14.42 -5.42
C SER A 261 -7.69 -14.76 -4.33
N THR A 262 -7.66 -16.02 -3.93
CA THR A 262 -6.84 -16.52 -2.82
C THR A 262 -6.07 -17.72 -3.30
N PHE A 263 -4.76 -17.62 -3.32
CA PHE A 263 -3.85 -18.65 -3.79
C PHE A 263 -3.22 -19.36 -2.59
N TYR A 264 -3.14 -20.67 -2.62
CA TYR A 264 -2.62 -21.45 -1.49
C TYR A 264 -2.24 -22.89 -1.92
N CYS A 265 -1.35 -23.51 -1.16
CA CYS A 265 -1.03 -24.93 -1.26
C CYS A 265 -1.85 -25.73 -0.24
N LYS A 266 -2.65 -26.70 -0.71
CA LYS A 266 -3.49 -27.51 0.20
C LYS A 266 -2.67 -28.43 1.14
N ASN A 267 -1.47 -28.83 0.73
CA ASN A 267 -0.62 -29.72 1.51
C ASN A 267 0.18 -28.97 2.59
N CYS A 268 0.71 -27.77 2.23
CA CYS A 268 1.56 -26.99 3.15
C CYS A 268 0.76 -26.11 4.12
N GLN A 269 -0.53 -25.83 3.82
CA GLN A 269 -1.36 -24.91 4.61
C GLN A 269 -2.56 -25.63 5.22
N THR A 270 -2.47 -25.91 6.50
CA THR A 270 -3.51 -26.60 7.30
C THR A 270 -4.32 -25.63 8.16
#